data_80c80c7abdda2a81e0318933c5c6233b
#
_entry.id   80c80c7abdda2a81e0318933c5c6233b
#
_cell.length_a   1.000
_cell.length_b   1.000
_cell.length_c   1.000
_cell.angle_alpha   90.00
_cell.angle_beta   90.00
_cell.angle_gamma   90.00
#
_symmetry.space_group_name_H-M   'P 1'
#
loop_
_entity.id
_entity.type
_entity.pdbx_description
1 polymer ?
#
loop_
_entity_poly.entity_id
_entity_poly.type
_entity_poly.pdbx_seq_one_letter_code
_entity_poly.pdbx_strand_id
1 'polypeptide(L)'
;MLIKDADRRSTATSVLGALVATCIVAACGVAAPPAPTPDPVSGQYSASGGGGALPAVQALTARFRELHPAVDWVVTETGSNSAIKLVLSNTIDLGFVSRNLTESESGQVTPVPIGFSGTALVVNAGNPATNITRDELRRIYSGEVANWSELGGIDQPIRPFIREPNAATRQTFEAYLFGTAVPTYGKNVTVMVEVEAELTAISSFRGAIGIASTGSRTAGDKRVKMLSVDGIPPTQENVASGKYKIVRPLFLIYGGDRSSLKPAMRAFLEFVESPEGQRVAAAAF
;
A
#
# COMPACT_ATOMS: atom_id res chain seq x y z
N MET A 1 -29.87 -71.65 -6.50
CA MET A 1 -29.97 -72.79 -7.40
C MET A 1 -28.57 -73.01 -7.97
N LEU A 2 -27.86 -73.92 -7.35
CA LEU A 2 -27.28 -75.12 -7.94
C LEU A 2 -26.13 -74.79 -8.94
N ILE A 3 -24.95 -75.15 -8.61
CA ILE A 3 -24.27 -76.38 -8.34
C ILE A 3 -23.10 -76.52 -9.35
N LYS A 4 -21.88 -76.69 -8.85
CA LYS A 4 -20.94 -77.79 -8.99
C LYS A 4 -20.18 -77.85 -10.31
N ASP A 5 -19.01 -78.33 -10.45
CA ASP A 5 -18.01 -79.15 -9.71
C ASP A 5 -16.68 -79.03 -10.51
N ALA A 6 -15.58 -78.96 -9.88
CA ALA A 6 -14.59 -80.03 -9.68
C ALA A 6 -14.08 -80.79 -10.91
N ASP A 7 -12.79 -80.82 -11.20
CA ASP A 7 -11.90 -82.01 -11.01
C ASP A 7 -10.47 -81.74 -11.52
N ARG A 8 -9.50 -81.90 -10.66
CA ARG A 8 -8.42 -82.86 -10.45
C ARG A 8 -7.60 -83.35 -11.65
N ARG A 9 -6.37 -83.45 -11.33
CA ARG A 9 -5.25 -84.31 -11.75
C ARG A 9 -4.17 -83.60 -12.59
N SER A 10 -2.92 -83.82 -12.47
CA SER A 10 -2.03 -84.63 -11.68
C SER A 10 -0.59 -84.42 -12.23
N THR A 11 0.34 -84.28 -11.38
CA THR A 11 1.76 -84.72 -11.47
C THR A 11 2.56 -84.61 -12.76
N ALA A 12 3.67 -83.86 -12.72
CA ALA A 12 4.98 -84.44 -13.09
C ALA A 12 6.14 -83.58 -12.56
N THR A 13 6.94 -84.15 -11.78
CA THR A 13 8.23 -83.70 -11.23
C THR A 13 9.26 -83.60 -12.35
N SER A 14 9.96 -82.49 -12.48
CA SER A 14 11.24 -82.43 -13.18
C SER A 14 12.17 -81.48 -12.44
N VAL A 15 13.12 -82.05 -11.75
CA VAL A 15 14.26 -81.35 -11.13
C VAL A 15 15.22 -81.02 -12.25
N LEU A 16 15.42 -79.70 -12.49
CA LEU A 16 16.57 -79.29 -13.27
C LEU A 16 17.26 -78.12 -12.50
N GLY A 17 18.43 -78.42 -12.01
CA GLY A 17 19.28 -77.50 -11.28
C GLY A 17 19.72 -76.33 -12.20
N ALA A 18 19.44 -75.16 -11.78
CA ALA A 18 20.01 -73.96 -12.37
C ALA A 18 20.91 -73.25 -11.36
N LEU A 19 22.19 -73.24 -11.70
CA LEU A 19 23.21 -72.44 -11.01
C LEU A 19 22.76 -70.96 -11.00
N VAL A 20 22.50 -70.43 -9.80
CA VAL A 20 22.30 -69.02 -9.63
C VAL A 20 23.69 -68.36 -9.48
N ALA A 21 24.19 -67.75 -10.55
CA ALA A 21 25.33 -66.87 -10.53
C ALA A 21 24.92 -65.57 -9.84
N THR A 22 25.28 -65.39 -8.58
CA THR A 22 25.06 -64.13 -7.83
C THR A 22 26.00 -63.06 -8.37
N CYS A 23 25.53 -62.23 -9.31
CA CYS A 23 26.22 -61.00 -9.67
C CYS A 23 26.05 -59.98 -8.54
N ILE A 24 27.10 -59.83 -7.73
CA ILE A 24 27.21 -58.68 -6.79
C ILE A 24 27.45 -57.43 -7.62
N VAL A 25 26.37 -56.71 -7.95
CA VAL A 25 26.48 -55.34 -8.47
C VAL A 25 26.91 -54.45 -7.31
N ALA A 26 28.18 -54.10 -7.25
CA ALA A 26 28.69 -53.04 -6.39
C ALA A 26 28.03 -51.73 -6.85
N ALA A 27 26.91 -51.35 -6.24
CA ALA A 27 26.32 -50.06 -6.39
C ALA A 27 27.29 -49.05 -5.76
N CYS A 28 28.10 -48.38 -6.60
CA CYS A 28 28.75 -47.14 -6.20
C CYS A 28 27.64 -46.16 -5.82
N GLY A 29 27.36 -46.04 -4.55
CA GLY A 29 26.44 -45.05 -4.02
C GLY A 29 26.98 -43.65 -4.34
N VAL A 30 26.54 -43.06 -5.43
CA VAL A 30 26.66 -41.64 -5.62
C VAL A 30 25.83 -41.02 -4.53
N ALA A 31 26.46 -40.44 -3.49
CA ALA A 31 25.77 -39.69 -2.47
C ALA A 31 24.94 -38.60 -3.18
N ALA A 32 23.63 -38.59 -2.96
CA ALA A 32 22.77 -37.53 -3.45
C ALA A 32 23.37 -36.19 -2.96
N PRO A 33 23.41 -35.17 -3.84
CA PRO A 33 23.87 -33.86 -3.40
C PRO A 33 23.04 -33.44 -2.18
N PRO A 34 23.65 -32.78 -1.18
CA PRO A 34 22.92 -32.30 -0.01
C PRO A 34 21.75 -31.47 -0.47
N ALA A 35 20.59 -31.68 0.13
CA ALA A 35 19.41 -30.86 -0.16
C ALA A 35 19.79 -29.38 0.03
N PRO A 36 19.39 -28.47 -0.87
CA PRO A 36 19.70 -27.07 -0.73
C PRO A 36 19.21 -26.59 0.64
N THR A 37 20.08 -25.93 1.38
CA THR A 37 19.70 -25.33 2.67
C THR A 37 18.57 -24.32 2.38
N PRO A 38 17.42 -24.40 3.06
CA PRO A 38 16.33 -23.45 2.84
C PRO A 38 16.84 -22.01 3.01
N ASP A 39 16.50 -21.12 2.07
CA ASP A 39 16.82 -19.71 2.20
C ASP A 39 16.11 -19.18 3.47
N PRO A 40 16.84 -18.67 4.48
CA PRO A 40 16.25 -18.18 5.71
C PRO A 40 15.30 -16.97 5.47
N VAL A 41 15.35 -16.38 4.29
CA VAL A 41 14.50 -15.27 3.86
C VAL A 41 13.23 -15.76 3.14
N SER A 42 13.09 -17.09 2.90
CA SER A 42 11.93 -17.67 2.21
C SER A 42 10.64 -17.62 3.04
N GLY A 43 9.49 -17.61 2.39
CA GLY A 43 8.16 -17.71 3.01
C GLY A 43 7.13 -16.73 2.48
N GLN A 44 5.89 -16.84 3.00
CA GLN A 44 4.81 -15.90 2.72
C GLN A 44 4.63 -14.94 3.90
N TYR A 45 4.49 -13.67 3.60
CA TYR A 45 4.42 -12.59 4.57
C TYR A 45 3.25 -11.66 4.26
N SER A 46 2.75 -11.00 5.31
CA SER A 46 1.60 -10.11 5.22
C SER A 46 1.96 -8.70 5.61
N ALA A 47 1.49 -7.73 4.81
CA ALA A 47 1.54 -6.33 5.14
C ALA A 47 0.18 -5.68 4.93
N SER A 48 -0.27 -4.84 5.88
CA SER A 48 -1.58 -4.21 5.78
C SER A 48 -1.55 -2.79 6.33
N GLY A 49 -2.35 -1.88 5.74
CA GLY A 49 -2.32 -0.51 6.24
C GLY A 49 -3.08 0.54 5.47
N GLY A 50 -2.61 1.78 5.60
CA GLY A 50 -3.25 2.97 5.04
C GLY A 50 -2.97 3.17 3.56
N GLY A 51 -4.01 3.41 2.74
CA GLY A 51 -3.93 3.53 1.29
C GLY A 51 -2.92 4.56 0.77
N GLY A 52 -2.57 5.58 1.57
CA GLY A 52 -1.54 6.54 1.17
C GLY A 52 -0.13 5.96 1.08
N ALA A 53 0.19 4.91 1.84
CA ALA A 53 1.48 4.23 1.80
C ALA A 53 1.46 3.00 0.87
N LEU A 54 0.28 2.53 0.47
CA LEU A 54 0.12 1.32 -0.32
C LEU A 54 0.97 1.28 -1.59
N PRO A 55 1.03 2.33 -2.44
CA PRO A 55 1.87 2.30 -3.64
C PRO A 55 3.35 2.05 -3.34
N ALA A 56 3.90 2.73 -2.33
CA ALA A 56 5.29 2.54 -1.93
C ALA A 56 5.54 1.12 -1.40
N VAL A 57 4.63 0.59 -0.56
CA VAL A 57 4.76 -0.77 -0.02
C VAL A 57 4.68 -1.81 -1.12
N GLN A 58 3.77 -1.64 -2.08
CA GLN A 58 3.68 -2.54 -3.25
C GLN A 58 4.96 -2.51 -4.10
N ALA A 59 5.53 -1.34 -4.36
CA ALA A 59 6.78 -1.21 -5.09
C ALA A 59 7.96 -1.85 -4.34
N LEU A 60 8.07 -1.60 -3.04
CA LEU A 60 9.11 -2.16 -2.18
C LEU A 60 9.03 -3.69 -2.09
N THR A 61 7.84 -4.25 -1.87
CA THR A 61 7.64 -5.70 -1.79
C THR A 61 7.87 -6.39 -3.13
N ALA A 62 7.45 -5.76 -4.24
CA ALA A 62 7.72 -6.26 -5.59
C ALA A 62 9.24 -6.30 -5.86
N ARG A 63 9.96 -5.22 -5.56
CA ARG A 63 11.41 -5.18 -5.76
C ARG A 63 12.15 -6.14 -4.84
N PHE A 64 11.73 -6.28 -3.60
CA PHE A 64 12.31 -7.25 -2.67
C PHE A 64 12.12 -8.69 -3.13
N ARG A 65 10.95 -9.03 -3.73
CA ARG A 65 10.71 -10.34 -4.32
C ARG A 65 11.60 -10.64 -5.53
N GLU A 66 11.99 -9.63 -6.31
CA GLU A 66 12.97 -9.81 -7.39
C GLU A 66 14.36 -10.20 -6.85
N LEU A 67 14.74 -9.63 -5.69
CA LEU A 67 16.00 -9.93 -5.00
C LEU A 67 15.94 -11.27 -4.24
N HIS A 68 14.77 -11.65 -3.74
CA HIS A 68 14.51 -12.85 -2.93
C HIS A 68 13.30 -13.61 -3.49
N PRO A 69 13.47 -14.38 -4.58
CA PRO A 69 12.35 -15.03 -5.28
C PRO A 69 11.54 -16.05 -4.44
N ALA A 70 12.13 -16.53 -3.32
CA ALA A 70 11.47 -17.43 -2.39
C ALA A 70 10.57 -16.71 -1.37
N VAL A 71 10.47 -15.37 -1.44
CA VAL A 71 9.60 -14.55 -0.60
C VAL A 71 8.34 -14.17 -1.37
N ASP A 72 7.19 -14.35 -0.75
CA ASP A 72 5.90 -13.87 -1.28
C ASP A 72 5.22 -12.93 -0.29
N TRP A 73 4.42 -11.99 -0.82
CA TRP A 73 3.76 -10.96 -0.04
C TRP A 73 2.26 -10.89 -0.30
N VAL A 74 1.50 -10.81 0.77
CA VAL A 74 0.08 -10.40 0.73
C VAL A 74 -0.01 -8.98 1.26
N VAL A 75 -0.25 -8.02 0.36
CA VAL A 75 -0.35 -6.59 0.71
C VAL A 75 -1.80 -6.14 0.57
N THR A 76 -2.39 -5.63 1.66
CA THR A 76 -3.81 -5.24 1.70
C THR A 76 -4.00 -3.84 2.27
N GLU A 77 -5.05 -3.15 1.82
CA GLU A 77 -5.46 -1.87 2.39
C GLU A 77 -6.53 -2.10 3.48
N THR A 78 -6.25 -1.67 4.70
CA THR A 78 -7.17 -1.79 5.86
C THR A 78 -7.28 -0.51 6.67
N GLY A 79 -6.54 0.53 6.27
CA GLY A 79 -6.40 1.79 7.00
C GLY A 79 -5.33 1.77 8.10
N SER A 80 -4.75 2.96 8.38
CA SER A 80 -3.64 3.10 9.34
C SER A 80 -3.98 2.64 10.76
N ASN A 81 -5.20 2.91 11.23
CA ASN A 81 -5.61 2.54 12.58
C ASN A 81 -5.78 1.02 12.74
N SER A 82 -6.25 0.34 11.70
CA SER A 82 -6.37 -1.11 11.67
C SER A 82 -5.00 -1.78 11.63
N ALA A 83 -4.06 -1.23 10.85
CA ALA A 83 -2.70 -1.73 10.74
C ALA A 83 -2.00 -1.83 12.10
N ILE A 84 -2.12 -0.79 12.92
CA ILE A 84 -1.53 -0.77 14.26
C ILE A 84 -2.09 -1.90 15.12
N LYS A 85 -3.42 -2.09 15.14
CA LYS A 85 -4.07 -3.16 15.90
C LYS A 85 -3.64 -4.55 15.41
N LEU A 86 -3.55 -4.75 14.09
CA LEU A 86 -3.15 -6.02 13.48
C LEU A 86 -1.69 -6.37 13.76
N VAL A 87 -0.79 -5.38 13.79
CA VAL A 87 0.61 -5.55 14.19
C VAL A 87 0.71 -5.94 15.66
N LEU A 88 0.02 -5.22 16.54
CA LEU A 88 0.07 -5.48 17.99
C LEU A 88 -0.54 -6.83 18.37
N SER A 89 -1.50 -7.34 17.60
CA SER A 89 -2.06 -8.68 17.77
C SER A 89 -1.28 -9.78 17.03
N ASN A 90 -0.15 -9.46 16.41
CA ASN A 90 0.65 -10.38 15.57
C ASN A 90 -0.18 -11.07 14.46
N THR A 91 -1.24 -10.42 13.97
CA THR A 91 -2.08 -10.93 12.88
C THR A 91 -1.43 -10.72 11.51
N ILE A 92 -0.58 -9.71 11.39
CA ILE A 92 0.22 -9.39 10.20
C ILE A 92 1.68 -9.24 10.58
N ASP A 93 2.58 -9.42 9.61
CA ASP A 93 4.02 -9.31 9.82
C ASP A 93 4.50 -7.86 9.90
N LEU A 94 3.96 -6.99 9.05
CA LEU A 94 4.25 -5.55 9.01
C LEU A 94 2.97 -4.75 8.81
N GLY A 95 2.89 -3.60 9.47
CA GLY A 95 1.89 -2.59 9.17
C GLY A 95 2.45 -1.47 8.31
N PHE A 96 1.57 -0.67 7.69
CA PHE A 96 1.96 0.59 7.08
C PHE A 96 0.95 1.70 7.38
N VAL A 97 1.46 2.88 7.69
CA VAL A 97 0.65 4.03 8.10
C VAL A 97 0.99 5.27 7.27
N SER A 98 -0.02 6.10 7.05
CA SER A 98 0.07 7.30 6.21
C SER A 98 -0.22 8.57 7.03
N ARG A 99 0.26 8.62 8.24
CA ARG A 99 0.14 9.73 9.18
C ARG A 99 1.18 9.61 10.28
N ASN A 100 1.35 10.66 11.06
CA ASN A 100 2.11 10.55 12.30
C ASN A 100 1.43 9.56 13.26
N LEU A 101 2.25 8.84 14.01
CA LEU A 101 1.78 8.04 15.14
C LEU A 101 1.36 8.98 16.27
N THR A 102 0.34 8.59 17.02
CA THR A 102 0.03 9.26 18.29
C THR A 102 1.09 8.92 19.34
N GLU A 103 1.14 9.66 20.43
CA GLU A 103 2.06 9.38 21.53
C GLU A 103 1.89 7.97 22.10
N SER A 104 0.65 7.52 22.27
CA SER A 104 0.34 6.16 22.72
C SER A 104 0.75 5.08 21.74
N GLU A 105 0.66 5.33 20.45
CA GLU A 105 1.07 4.38 19.39
C GLU A 105 2.59 4.27 19.27
N SER A 106 3.30 5.41 19.37
CA SER A 106 4.77 5.46 19.29
C SER A 106 5.47 4.66 20.41
N GLY A 107 4.79 4.42 21.53
CA GLY A 107 5.28 3.54 22.60
C GLY A 107 5.03 2.05 22.36
N GLN A 108 4.26 1.68 21.35
CA GLN A 108 3.83 0.30 21.11
C GLN A 108 4.36 -0.30 19.81
N VAL A 109 4.59 0.53 18.79
CA VAL A 109 5.11 0.10 17.48
C VAL A 109 6.32 0.93 17.10
N THR A 110 7.24 0.33 16.34
CA THR A 110 8.42 1.01 15.81
C THR A 110 8.17 1.45 14.36
N PRO A 111 8.22 2.77 14.05
CA PRO A 111 8.07 3.27 12.70
C PRO A 111 9.39 3.21 11.92
N VAL A 112 9.32 2.80 10.66
CA VAL A 112 10.40 2.87 9.67
C VAL A 112 9.95 3.81 8.55
N PRO A 113 10.59 4.98 8.34
CA PRO A 113 10.18 5.93 7.33
C PRO A 113 10.33 5.37 5.91
N ILE A 114 9.30 5.56 5.08
CA ILE A 114 9.31 5.19 3.65
C ILE A 114 9.01 6.39 2.74
N GLY A 115 8.99 7.60 3.26
CA GLY A 115 8.79 8.83 2.51
C GLY A 115 7.60 9.66 2.97
N PHE A 116 7.07 10.46 2.04
CA PHE A 116 5.94 11.34 2.25
C PHE A 116 4.91 11.18 1.14
N SER A 117 3.65 11.36 1.47
CA SER A 117 2.56 11.50 0.49
C SER A 117 1.92 12.87 0.64
N GLY A 118 1.68 13.54 -0.48
CA GLY A 118 0.95 14.81 -0.50
C GLY A 118 -0.57 14.60 -0.61
N THR A 119 -1.32 15.58 -0.11
CA THR A 119 -2.73 15.74 -0.43
C THR A 119 -2.88 16.92 -1.38
N ALA A 120 -3.24 16.66 -2.63
CA ALA A 120 -3.45 17.67 -3.65
C ALA A 120 -4.88 18.22 -3.60
N LEU A 121 -5.04 19.50 -3.94
CA LEU A 121 -6.30 20.08 -4.35
C LEU A 121 -6.52 19.70 -5.80
N VAL A 122 -7.67 19.12 -6.10
CA VAL A 122 -8.00 18.58 -7.41
C VAL A 122 -9.24 19.29 -7.95
N VAL A 123 -9.17 19.74 -9.19
CA VAL A 123 -10.30 20.35 -9.91
C VAL A 123 -10.57 19.62 -11.23
N ASN A 124 -11.73 19.84 -11.80
CA ASN A 124 -12.05 19.40 -13.16
C ASN A 124 -10.99 19.89 -14.15
N ALA A 125 -10.55 19.04 -15.09
CA ALA A 125 -9.54 19.41 -16.08
C ALA A 125 -9.89 20.66 -16.90
N GLY A 126 -11.18 20.92 -17.15
CA GLY A 126 -11.68 22.08 -17.85
C GLY A 126 -11.78 23.36 -16.99
N ASN A 127 -11.50 23.31 -15.69
CA ASN A 127 -11.42 24.50 -14.85
C ASN A 127 -10.12 25.26 -15.18
N PRO A 128 -10.13 26.59 -15.44
CA PRO A 128 -8.90 27.33 -15.79
C PRO A 128 -7.97 27.58 -14.60
N ALA A 129 -8.43 27.46 -13.34
CA ALA A 129 -7.60 27.70 -12.16
C ALA A 129 -6.35 26.79 -12.18
N THR A 130 -5.19 27.34 -11.82
CA THR A 130 -3.90 26.63 -11.71
C THR A 130 -3.29 26.73 -10.33
N ASN A 131 -3.76 27.68 -9.54
CA ASN A 131 -3.29 27.93 -8.18
C ASN A 131 -4.46 28.30 -7.29
N ILE A 132 -4.30 28.05 -5.99
CA ILE A 132 -5.24 28.47 -4.96
C ILE A 132 -4.45 28.75 -3.68
N THR A 133 -4.84 29.77 -2.93
CA THR A 133 -4.22 30.09 -1.66
C THR A 133 -4.88 29.35 -0.49
N ARG A 134 -4.18 29.21 0.62
CA ARG A 134 -4.74 28.65 1.86
C ARG A 134 -5.98 29.41 2.32
N ASP A 135 -5.99 30.73 2.19
CA ASP A 135 -7.11 31.57 2.60
C ASP A 135 -8.34 31.35 1.70
N GLU A 136 -8.15 31.32 0.39
CA GLU A 136 -9.23 30.98 -0.57
C GLU A 136 -9.81 29.59 -0.29
N LEU A 137 -8.97 28.59 -0.01
CA LEU A 137 -9.44 27.27 0.38
C LEU A 137 -10.32 27.31 1.63
N ARG A 138 -9.90 28.07 2.65
CA ARG A 138 -10.69 28.22 3.88
C ARG A 138 -12.07 28.83 3.57
N ARG A 139 -12.10 29.86 2.76
CA ARG A 139 -13.34 30.57 2.36
C ARG A 139 -14.25 29.69 1.50
N ILE A 140 -13.69 28.85 0.62
CA ILE A 140 -14.45 27.87 -0.16
C ILE A 140 -15.07 26.82 0.76
N TYR A 141 -14.26 26.20 1.58
CA TYR A 141 -14.73 25.09 2.43
C TYR A 141 -15.59 25.52 3.61
N SER A 142 -15.51 26.79 4.04
CA SER A 142 -16.48 27.39 4.99
C SER A 142 -17.81 27.78 4.31
N GLY A 143 -17.86 27.82 2.97
CA GLY A 143 -19.03 28.27 2.21
C GLY A 143 -19.15 29.78 2.07
N GLU A 144 -18.14 30.55 2.46
CA GLU A 144 -18.08 32.02 2.30
C GLU A 144 -17.95 32.39 0.83
N VAL A 145 -17.18 31.61 0.05
CA VAL A 145 -17.03 31.77 -1.40
C VAL A 145 -17.74 30.62 -2.09
N ALA A 146 -18.70 30.93 -2.96
CA ALA A 146 -19.55 29.94 -3.61
C ALA A 146 -19.42 29.92 -5.15
N ASN A 147 -18.69 30.87 -5.72
CA ASN A 147 -18.47 30.96 -7.18
C ASN A 147 -17.00 31.26 -7.47
N TRP A 148 -16.43 30.62 -8.50
CA TRP A 148 -15.06 30.86 -8.93
C TRP A 148 -14.80 32.30 -9.38
N SER A 149 -15.84 33.02 -9.89
CA SER A 149 -15.71 34.44 -10.26
C SER A 149 -15.36 35.34 -9.08
N GLU A 150 -15.74 34.99 -7.87
CA GLU A 150 -15.36 35.71 -6.65
C GLU A 150 -13.84 35.62 -6.34
N LEU A 151 -13.16 34.67 -6.98
CA LEU A 151 -11.69 34.48 -6.90
C LEU A 151 -10.99 34.90 -8.20
N GLY A 152 -11.69 35.68 -9.07
CA GLY A 152 -11.17 36.10 -10.38
C GLY A 152 -11.15 34.99 -11.44
N GLY A 153 -11.84 33.87 -11.19
CA GLY A 153 -11.99 32.75 -12.11
C GLY A 153 -13.21 32.86 -13.01
N ILE A 154 -13.65 31.71 -13.53
CA ILE A 154 -14.85 31.60 -14.38
C ILE A 154 -16.14 31.79 -13.57
N ASP A 155 -17.21 32.26 -14.24
CA ASP A 155 -18.54 32.28 -13.63
C ASP A 155 -19.12 30.86 -13.58
N GLN A 156 -18.75 30.15 -12.53
CA GLN A 156 -19.20 28.78 -12.24
C GLN A 156 -19.33 28.58 -10.72
N PRO A 157 -20.46 28.02 -10.25
CA PRO A 157 -20.63 27.67 -8.86
C PRO A 157 -19.52 26.67 -8.40
N ILE A 158 -18.97 26.92 -7.21
CA ILE A 158 -18.00 25.99 -6.61
C ILE A 158 -18.76 24.83 -5.97
N ARG A 159 -18.33 23.60 -6.28
CA ARG A 159 -18.83 22.36 -5.64
C ARG A 159 -17.68 21.71 -4.90
N PRO A 160 -17.51 21.97 -3.60
CA PRO A 160 -16.43 21.38 -2.83
C PRO A 160 -16.79 19.97 -2.38
N PHE A 161 -15.87 19.05 -2.65
CA PHE A 161 -15.91 17.67 -2.18
C PHE A 161 -14.82 17.45 -1.12
N ILE A 162 -15.09 16.58 -0.16
CA ILE A 162 -14.12 16.16 0.84
C ILE A 162 -14.32 14.71 1.18
N ARG A 163 -13.27 14.04 1.61
CA ARG A 163 -13.34 12.65 2.05
C ARG A 163 -14.03 12.51 3.41
N GLU A 164 -14.39 11.29 3.75
CA GLU A 164 -14.90 10.92 5.07
C GLU A 164 -13.89 11.28 6.19
N PRO A 165 -14.32 11.49 7.45
CA PRO A 165 -13.46 11.98 8.53
C PRO A 165 -12.22 11.13 8.81
N ASN A 166 -12.30 9.81 8.55
CA ASN A 166 -11.20 8.88 8.81
C ASN A 166 -10.21 8.79 7.64
N ALA A 167 -10.47 9.43 6.51
CA ALA A 167 -9.55 9.45 5.39
C ALA A 167 -8.29 10.25 5.72
N ALA A 168 -7.12 9.65 5.51
CA ALA A 168 -5.85 10.28 5.80
C ALA A 168 -5.60 11.56 4.95
N THR A 169 -6.12 11.61 3.71
CA THR A 169 -6.09 12.84 2.89
C THR A 169 -6.86 13.98 3.53
N ARG A 170 -8.06 13.69 4.07
CA ARG A 170 -8.85 14.68 4.80
C ARG A 170 -8.15 15.15 6.05
N GLN A 171 -7.65 14.26 6.87
CA GLN A 171 -6.93 14.62 8.11
C GLN A 171 -5.70 15.50 7.81
N THR A 172 -4.95 15.19 6.75
CA THR A 172 -3.82 16.02 6.31
C THR A 172 -4.24 17.39 5.83
N PHE A 173 -5.34 17.45 5.05
CA PHE A 173 -5.91 18.71 4.58
C PHE A 173 -6.45 19.56 5.73
N GLU A 174 -7.19 18.97 6.67
CA GLU A 174 -7.70 19.65 7.86
C GLU A 174 -6.59 20.20 8.74
N ALA A 175 -5.55 19.41 8.98
CA ALA A 175 -4.38 19.85 9.74
C ALA A 175 -3.69 21.07 9.08
N TYR A 176 -3.57 21.07 7.75
CA TYR A 176 -3.05 22.22 7.02
C TYR A 176 -3.99 23.42 7.09
N LEU A 177 -5.28 23.22 6.85
CA LEU A 177 -6.24 24.32 6.69
C LEU A 177 -6.63 24.96 8.03
N PHE A 178 -6.93 24.14 9.03
CA PHE A 178 -7.49 24.56 10.31
C PHE A 178 -6.51 24.44 11.49
N GLY A 179 -5.38 23.70 11.32
CA GLY A 179 -4.43 23.46 12.43
C GLY A 179 -5.09 22.62 13.52
N THR A 180 -5.16 23.15 14.74
CA THR A 180 -5.80 22.52 15.90
C THR A 180 -7.26 22.94 16.09
N ALA A 181 -7.76 23.88 15.27
CA ALA A 181 -9.16 24.32 15.35
C ALA A 181 -10.10 23.24 14.81
N VAL A 182 -11.31 23.17 15.36
CA VAL A 182 -12.35 22.28 14.85
C VAL A 182 -12.74 22.72 13.44
N PRO A 183 -12.70 21.83 12.44
CA PRO A 183 -13.07 22.15 11.08
C PRO A 183 -14.54 22.58 10.98
N THR A 184 -14.78 23.74 10.36
CA THR A 184 -16.13 24.20 10.08
C THR A 184 -16.34 24.23 8.56
N TYR A 185 -17.33 23.46 8.11
CA TYR A 185 -17.66 23.31 6.70
C TYR A 185 -18.97 23.96 6.32
N GLY A 186 -19.01 24.56 5.14
CA GLY A 186 -20.23 25.07 4.53
C GLY A 186 -21.22 23.95 4.19
N LYS A 187 -22.50 24.29 4.12
CA LYS A 187 -23.57 23.33 3.78
C LYS A 187 -23.46 22.75 2.37
N ASN A 188 -22.68 23.37 1.50
CA ASN A 188 -22.41 22.99 0.11
C ASN A 188 -21.27 21.95 -0.01
N VAL A 189 -20.57 21.63 1.07
CA VAL A 189 -19.48 20.65 1.06
C VAL A 189 -20.07 19.24 1.09
N THR A 190 -19.71 18.43 0.09
CA THR A 190 -20.20 17.05 -0.04
C THR A 190 -19.13 16.07 0.43
N VAL A 191 -19.49 15.18 1.34
CA VAL A 191 -18.59 14.12 1.84
C VAL A 191 -18.62 12.91 0.91
N MET A 192 -17.45 12.46 0.49
CA MET A 192 -17.25 11.29 -0.37
C MET A 192 -16.52 10.17 0.39
N VAL A 193 -17.00 8.94 0.25
CA VAL A 193 -16.40 7.79 0.94
C VAL A 193 -15.32 7.13 0.09
N GLU A 194 -15.55 7.04 -1.23
CA GLU A 194 -14.64 6.37 -2.16
C GLU A 194 -13.83 7.38 -2.99
N VAL A 195 -12.53 7.10 -3.18
CA VAL A 195 -11.61 7.94 -3.97
C VAL A 195 -12.08 8.08 -5.42
N GLU A 196 -12.47 6.97 -6.06
CA GLU A 196 -12.89 6.98 -7.46
C GLU A 196 -14.22 7.72 -7.64
N ALA A 197 -15.12 7.60 -6.68
CA ALA A 197 -16.38 8.37 -6.67
C ALA A 197 -16.11 9.87 -6.56
N GLU A 198 -15.15 10.29 -5.71
CA GLU A 198 -14.74 11.70 -5.61
C GLU A 198 -14.13 12.21 -6.91
N LEU A 199 -13.18 11.50 -7.52
CA LEU A 199 -12.58 11.90 -8.79
C LEU A 199 -13.61 11.95 -9.92
N THR A 200 -14.56 11.03 -9.96
CA THR A 200 -15.66 11.02 -10.91
C THR A 200 -16.58 12.22 -10.70
N ALA A 201 -16.93 12.56 -9.47
CA ALA A 201 -17.73 13.73 -9.15
C ALA A 201 -17.01 15.02 -9.57
N ILE A 202 -15.72 15.15 -9.27
CA ILE A 202 -14.88 16.30 -9.67
C ILE A 202 -14.85 16.43 -11.21
N SER A 203 -14.65 15.32 -11.91
CA SER A 203 -14.59 15.31 -13.38
C SER A 203 -15.92 15.67 -14.05
N SER A 204 -17.04 15.49 -13.35
CA SER A 204 -18.38 15.73 -13.89
C SER A 204 -18.83 17.19 -13.81
N PHE A 205 -18.18 18.02 -13.00
CA PHE A 205 -18.57 19.43 -12.80
C PHE A 205 -17.38 20.37 -12.97
N ARG A 206 -17.45 21.28 -13.92
CA ARG A 206 -16.36 22.23 -14.21
C ARG A 206 -15.96 23.11 -13.01
N GLY A 207 -16.91 23.43 -12.13
CA GLY A 207 -16.69 24.18 -10.89
C GLY A 207 -16.33 23.32 -9.68
N ALA A 208 -16.14 22.01 -9.82
CA ALA A 208 -15.80 21.13 -8.72
C ALA A 208 -14.37 21.33 -8.23
N ILE A 209 -14.19 21.17 -6.91
CA ILE A 209 -12.90 21.09 -6.22
C ILE A 209 -13.00 20.01 -5.16
N GLY A 210 -11.93 19.24 -4.96
CA GLY A 210 -11.82 18.21 -3.94
C GLY A 210 -10.38 17.93 -3.56
N ILE A 211 -10.15 16.86 -2.84
CA ILE A 211 -8.85 16.47 -2.34
C ILE A 211 -8.50 15.05 -2.75
N ALA A 212 -7.25 14.82 -3.17
CA ALA A 212 -6.77 13.49 -3.49
C ALA A 212 -5.30 13.30 -3.08
N SER A 213 -4.82 12.07 -3.05
CA SER A 213 -3.38 11.83 -2.90
C SER A 213 -2.62 12.31 -4.13
N THR A 214 -1.41 12.85 -3.96
CA THR A 214 -0.51 13.27 -5.05
C THR A 214 0.03 12.11 -5.89
N GLY A 215 -0.24 10.85 -5.49
CA GLY A 215 0.28 9.67 -6.16
C GLY A 215 -0.14 9.49 -7.62
N SER A 216 0.48 8.53 -8.27
CA SER A 216 0.40 8.25 -9.71
C SER A 216 -1.03 8.12 -10.27
N ARG A 217 -1.97 7.59 -9.48
CA ARG A 217 -3.39 7.51 -9.88
C ARG A 217 -3.99 8.88 -10.19
N THR A 218 -3.83 9.84 -9.28
CA THR A 218 -4.36 11.21 -9.46
C THR A 218 -3.58 11.98 -10.52
N ALA A 219 -2.25 11.85 -10.53
CA ALA A 219 -1.38 12.50 -11.49
C ALA A 219 -1.62 12.01 -12.94
N GLY A 220 -1.99 10.74 -13.10
CA GLY A 220 -2.29 10.12 -14.41
C GLY A 220 -3.72 10.33 -14.91
N ASP A 221 -4.64 10.81 -14.07
CA ASP A 221 -6.04 10.99 -14.43
C ASP A 221 -6.26 12.29 -15.23
N LYS A 222 -6.44 12.17 -16.54
CA LYS A 222 -6.65 13.30 -17.45
C LYS A 222 -8.00 14.02 -17.28
N ARG A 223 -8.94 13.45 -16.52
CA ARG A 223 -10.27 14.06 -16.26
C ARG A 223 -10.18 15.21 -15.26
N VAL A 224 -9.12 15.22 -14.47
CA VAL A 224 -8.89 16.17 -13.38
C VAL A 224 -7.49 16.76 -13.47
N LYS A 225 -7.23 17.82 -12.73
CA LYS A 225 -5.89 18.38 -12.56
C LYS A 225 -5.65 18.83 -11.13
N MET A 226 -4.40 18.76 -10.69
CA MET A 226 -3.97 19.25 -9.40
C MET A 226 -3.63 20.73 -9.45
N LEU A 227 -4.05 21.49 -8.44
CA LEU A 227 -3.69 22.90 -8.27
C LEU A 227 -2.40 23.06 -7.49
N SER A 228 -1.64 24.11 -7.79
CA SER A 228 -0.66 24.65 -6.87
C SER A 228 -1.37 25.23 -5.64
N VAL A 229 -0.73 25.16 -4.48
CA VAL A 229 -1.21 25.81 -3.26
C VAL A 229 -0.17 26.83 -2.83
N ASP A 230 -0.58 28.07 -2.65
CA ASP A 230 0.32 29.20 -2.36
C ASP A 230 1.49 29.29 -3.36
N GLY A 231 1.24 29.00 -4.64
CA GLY A 231 2.23 28.99 -5.71
C GLY A 231 3.11 27.74 -5.79
N ILE A 232 2.95 26.79 -4.88
CA ILE A 232 3.78 25.56 -4.85
C ILE A 232 2.98 24.38 -5.45
N PRO A 233 3.41 23.82 -6.58
CA PRO A 233 2.75 22.65 -7.18
C PRO A 233 2.99 21.38 -6.34
N PRO A 234 2.01 20.47 -6.29
CA PRO A 234 2.10 19.21 -5.54
C PRO A 234 2.91 18.14 -6.28
N THR A 235 4.12 18.51 -6.75
CA THR A 235 5.05 17.57 -7.36
C THR A 235 5.70 16.71 -6.28
N GLN A 236 6.17 15.53 -6.67
CA GLN A 236 6.88 14.65 -5.76
C GLN A 236 8.10 15.32 -5.12
N GLU A 237 8.85 16.09 -5.90
CA GLU A 237 10.00 16.85 -5.38
C GLU A 237 9.58 17.83 -4.28
N ASN A 238 8.51 18.59 -4.50
CA ASN A 238 8.01 19.56 -3.53
C ASN A 238 7.39 18.88 -2.29
N VAL A 239 6.78 17.72 -2.47
CA VAL A 239 6.27 16.88 -1.37
C VAL A 239 7.44 16.34 -0.54
N ALA A 240 8.42 15.70 -1.18
CA ALA A 240 9.58 15.10 -0.52
C ALA A 240 10.47 16.15 0.19
N SER A 241 10.66 17.32 -0.42
CA SER A 241 11.45 18.42 0.17
C SER A 241 10.71 19.24 1.24
N GLY A 242 9.40 18.98 1.46
CA GLY A 242 8.58 19.75 2.39
C GLY A 242 8.24 21.17 1.94
N LYS A 243 8.52 21.55 0.69
CA LYS A 243 8.06 22.81 0.09
C LYS A 243 6.55 22.84 0.00
N TYR A 244 5.95 21.77 -0.56
CA TYR A 244 4.49 21.58 -0.52
C TYR A 244 4.05 21.24 0.91
N LYS A 245 3.07 21.96 1.45
CA LYS A 245 2.77 21.90 2.89
C LYS A 245 1.68 20.90 3.29
N ILE A 246 0.88 20.42 2.34
CA ILE A 246 -0.19 19.45 2.62
C ILE A 246 0.37 18.03 2.46
N VAL A 247 1.23 17.64 3.39
CA VAL A 247 1.96 16.37 3.36
C VAL A 247 1.74 15.56 4.63
N ARG A 248 1.86 14.25 4.50
CA ARG A 248 1.86 13.29 5.60
C ARG A 248 3.02 12.33 5.46
N PRO A 249 3.67 11.95 6.56
CA PRO A 249 4.71 10.94 6.53
C PRO A 249 4.10 9.55 6.29
N LEU A 250 4.90 8.70 5.68
CA LEU A 250 4.59 7.31 5.43
C LEU A 250 5.58 6.44 6.18
N PHE A 251 5.08 5.45 6.90
CA PHE A 251 5.89 4.52 7.67
C PHE A 251 5.47 3.08 7.40
N LEU A 252 6.44 2.18 7.37
CA LEU A 252 6.22 0.81 7.82
C LEU A 252 6.24 0.80 9.35
N ILE A 253 5.50 -0.12 9.94
CA ILE A 253 5.49 -0.31 11.40
C ILE A 253 5.60 -1.79 11.74
N TYR A 254 6.27 -2.08 12.86
CA TYR A 254 6.33 -3.41 13.45
C TYR A 254 6.25 -3.32 14.97
N GLY A 255 5.84 -4.42 15.61
CA GLY A 255 5.78 -4.53 17.07
C GLY A 255 7.02 -5.21 17.65
N GLY A 256 7.33 -4.93 18.91
CA GLY A 256 8.45 -5.53 19.62
C GLY A 256 9.84 -5.09 19.12
N ASP A 257 10.86 -5.87 19.49
CA ASP A 257 12.24 -5.61 19.09
C ASP A 257 12.52 -6.10 17.67
N ARG A 258 13.32 -5.37 16.92
CA ARG A 258 13.75 -5.74 15.56
C ARG A 258 14.45 -7.10 15.52
N SER A 259 15.20 -7.46 16.57
CA SER A 259 15.88 -8.74 16.67
C SER A 259 14.93 -9.94 16.77
N SER A 260 13.71 -9.74 17.27
CA SER A 260 12.66 -10.77 17.37
C SER A 260 11.89 -11.00 16.07
N LEU A 261 12.05 -10.13 15.09
CA LEU A 261 11.37 -10.28 13.80
C LEU A 261 11.90 -11.50 13.03
N LYS A 262 11.05 -12.10 12.21
CA LYS A 262 11.44 -13.14 11.27
C LYS A 262 12.63 -12.69 10.40
N PRO A 263 13.56 -13.57 10.01
CA PRO A 263 14.74 -13.20 9.22
C PRO A 263 14.40 -12.39 7.97
N ALA A 264 13.37 -12.80 7.22
CA ALA A 264 12.91 -12.07 6.04
C ALA A 264 12.42 -10.66 6.35
N MET A 265 11.77 -10.43 7.49
CA MET A 265 11.32 -9.10 7.89
C MET A 265 12.49 -8.18 8.19
N ARG A 266 13.52 -8.69 8.87
CA ARG A 266 14.75 -7.92 9.11
C ARG A 266 15.43 -7.53 7.80
N ALA A 267 15.60 -8.51 6.90
CA ALA A 267 16.20 -8.29 5.59
C ALA A 267 15.36 -7.28 4.75
N PHE A 268 14.03 -7.39 4.80
CA PHE A 268 13.16 -6.43 4.12
C PHE A 268 13.30 -5.01 4.69
N LEU A 269 13.33 -4.84 6.01
CA LEU A 269 13.52 -3.53 6.62
C LEU A 269 14.91 -2.96 6.31
N GLU A 270 15.96 -3.78 6.28
CA GLU A 270 17.32 -3.36 5.84
C GLU A 270 17.30 -2.90 4.38
N PHE A 271 16.61 -3.64 3.49
CA PHE A 271 16.40 -3.21 2.10
C PHE A 271 15.66 -1.89 2.03
N VAL A 272 14.56 -1.72 2.78
CA VAL A 272 13.77 -0.48 2.81
C VAL A 272 14.61 0.73 3.22
N GLU A 273 15.48 0.57 4.21
CA GLU A 273 16.38 1.62 4.73
C GLU A 273 17.58 1.88 3.80
N SER A 274 17.86 0.99 2.86
CA SER A 274 18.95 1.15 1.90
C SER A 274 18.68 2.28 0.90
N PRO A 275 19.74 2.84 0.25
CA PRO A 275 19.57 3.82 -0.82
C PRO A 275 18.70 3.33 -1.98
N GLU A 276 18.70 2.02 -2.27
CA GLU A 276 17.85 1.42 -3.30
C GLU A 276 16.38 1.41 -2.85
N GLY A 277 16.09 0.91 -1.66
CA GLY A 277 14.75 0.87 -1.11
C GLY A 277 14.12 2.26 -1.01
N GLN A 278 14.88 3.25 -0.56
CA GLN A 278 14.41 4.64 -0.48
C GLN A 278 14.08 5.22 -1.88
N ARG A 279 14.88 4.89 -2.91
CA ARG A 279 14.56 5.28 -4.30
C ARG A 279 13.31 4.59 -4.83
N VAL A 280 13.15 3.29 -4.55
CA VAL A 280 11.96 2.52 -4.94
C VAL A 280 10.70 3.10 -4.28
N ALA A 281 10.75 3.38 -2.99
CA ALA A 281 9.63 4.00 -2.27
C ALA A 281 9.28 5.38 -2.84
N ALA A 282 10.30 6.21 -3.10
CA ALA A 282 10.11 7.54 -3.65
C ALA A 282 9.51 7.52 -5.07
N ALA A 283 9.88 6.58 -5.91
CA ALA A 283 9.39 6.46 -7.28
C ALA A 283 7.93 5.98 -7.38
N ALA A 284 7.31 5.56 -6.28
CA ALA A 284 5.93 5.09 -6.25
C ALA A 284 4.88 6.23 -6.24
N PHE A 285 5.33 7.46 -6.11
CA PHE A 285 4.53 8.68 -6.06
C PHE A 285 4.96 9.66 -7.18
#